data_71fa30599f64e9bd6875a98211ab9673
#
_entry.id   71fa30599f64e9bd6875a98211ab9673
#
_cell.length_a   1.000
_cell.length_b   1.000
_cell.length_c   1.000
_cell.angle_alpha   90.00
_cell.angle_beta   90.00
_cell.angle_gamma   90.00
#
_symmetry.space_group_name_H-M   'P 1'
#
loop_
_entity.id
_entity.type
_entity.pdbx_description
1 polymer ?
#
loop_
_entity_poly.entity_id
_entity_poly.type
_entity_poly.pdbx_seq_one_letter_code
_entity_poly.pdbx_strand_id
1 'polypeptide(L)'
;MEFSLEHLQPKERASFALRSLYETAGCRKYHMGRFEEYSLYQENRSFLSSEQVITFTDLDGRLLALKPDVTLSIAKTAQPAPGETLRYYYHENVYRPSAESHTFKEISQMGLELLGAVGEAEVQQAVCLAAQSLAALGAEWVLEVSHMGYLFGLFDALGVPEAARAQLLEKLRQKNAHELRAAALSAGLSETAADALCGVLELSGGYAATLSKAAALCRNPAMTAAVAELTALAPTLGQAGGSIRLDLTLAGEMEYYNGLVFQGYLKALPRPLLKGGRYDLLLQKFTPGAGAIGFAVYLDELDRLNAMPPVQHQDTGKVMLNVALPKGRLGDKVYNLLAVSYTHLTLPT
;
A
#
# COMPACT_ATOMS: atom_id res chain seq x y z
N MET A 1 1.51 -3.95 41.82
CA MET A 1 0.40 -3.45 40.96
C MET A 1 0.58 -4.17 39.63
N GLU A 2 -0.20 -5.24 39.35
CA GLU A 2 -0.19 -5.88 38.03
C GLU A 2 -0.91 -4.99 37.07
N PHE A 3 -0.25 -4.60 36.00
CA PHE A 3 -0.89 -3.87 34.88
C PHE A 3 -1.70 -4.88 34.07
N SER A 4 -3.02 -4.81 34.13
CA SER A 4 -3.88 -5.61 33.25
C SER A 4 -3.92 -4.96 31.87
N LEU A 5 -3.46 -5.69 30.84
CA LEU A 5 -3.54 -5.29 29.43
C LEU A 5 -5.00 -5.29 28.91
N GLU A 6 -5.94 -5.83 29.69
CA GLU A 6 -7.36 -5.94 29.33
C GLU A 6 -8.07 -4.58 29.20
N HIS A 7 -7.58 -3.57 29.90
CA HIS A 7 -8.16 -2.22 29.87
C HIS A 7 -7.61 -1.32 28.74
N LEU A 8 -6.59 -1.80 28.00
CA LEU A 8 -6.02 -1.04 26.88
C LEU A 8 -6.98 -1.06 25.69
N GLN A 9 -7.14 0.10 25.07
CA GLN A 9 -7.83 0.19 23.77
C GLN A 9 -7.06 -0.61 22.70
N PRO A 10 -7.72 -1.11 21.65
CA PRO A 10 -7.05 -1.88 20.58
C PRO A 10 -5.83 -1.18 19.99
N LYS A 11 -5.92 0.12 19.75
CA LYS A 11 -4.83 0.95 19.26
C LYS A 11 -3.63 1.01 20.21
N GLU A 12 -3.87 1.05 21.51
CA GLU A 12 -2.79 1.02 22.52
C GLU A 12 -2.11 -0.34 22.56
N ARG A 13 -2.90 -1.43 22.58
CA ARG A 13 -2.35 -2.81 22.51
C ARG A 13 -1.53 -3.01 21.25
N ALA A 14 -2.04 -2.54 20.11
CA ALA A 14 -1.35 -2.58 18.83
C ALA A 14 0.00 -1.86 18.90
N SER A 15 0.02 -0.65 19.48
CA SER A 15 1.24 0.14 19.61
C SER A 15 2.30 -0.56 20.44
N PHE A 16 1.91 -1.21 21.56
CA PHE A 16 2.85 -1.99 22.39
C PHE A 16 3.37 -3.24 21.67
N ALA A 17 2.49 -3.98 20.99
CA ALA A 17 2.89 -5.17 20.24
C ALA A 17 3.86 -4.85 19.11
N LEU A 18 3.54 -3.83 18.30
CA LEU A 18 4.40 -3.39 17.19
C LEU A 18 5.73 -2.82 17.68
N ARG A 19 5.72 -2.05 18.76
CA ARG A 19 6.94 -1.54 19.38
C ARG A 19 7.87 -2.69 19.80
N SER A 20 7.33 -3.66 20.52
CA SER A 20 8.11 -4.83 20.93
C SER A 20 8.71 -5.58 19.75
N LEU A 21 7.91 -5.78 18.69
CA LEU A 21 8.35 -6.42 17.46
C LEU A 21 9.52 -5.66 16.80
N TYR A 22 9.41 -4.35 16.64
CA TYR A 22 10.42 -3.54 15.94
C TYR A 22 11.69 -3.37 16.78
N GLU A 23 11.59 -3.17 18.09
CA GLU A 23 12.76 -3.09 18.99
C GLU A 23 13.51 -4.44 19.03
N THR A 24 12.78 -5.58 19.05
CA THR A 24 13.39 -6.92 18.97
C THR A 24 14.10 -7.14 17.63
N ALA A 25 13.60 -6.55 16.54
CA ALA A 25 14.25 -6.58 15.23
C ALA A 25 15.44 -5.62 15.11
N GLY A 26 15.84 -4.94 16.19
CA GLY A 26 16.98 -4.02 16.24
C GLY A 26 16.69 -2.62 15.71
N CYS A 27 15.42 -2.23 15.56
CA CYS A 27 15.07 -0.90 15.12
C CYS A 27 15.12 0.11 16.27
N ARG A 28 15.64 1.31 15.98
CA ARG A 28 15.70 2.43 16.94
C ARG A 28 14.50 3.33 16.74
N LYS A 29 13.98 3.86 17.86
CA LYS A 29 12.87 4.81 17.79
C LYS A 29 13.34 6.11 17.17
N TYR A 30 12.63 6.55 16.11
CA TYR A 30 12.73 7.89 15.54
C TYR A 30 11.61 8.76 16.10
N HIS A 31 11.92 9.99 16.40
CA HIS A 31 10.94 10.99 16.82
C HIS A 31 11.07 12.23 15.96
N MET A 32 9.95 12.72 15.49
CA MET A 32 9.83 13.88 14.62
C MET A 32 9.10 15.02 15.32
N GLY A 33 9.55 16.25 15.08
CA GLY A 33 8.79 17.44 15.45
C GLY A 33 7.42 17.49 14.78
N ARG A 34 6.49 18.28 15.34
CA ARG A 34 5.16 18.45 14.75
C ARG A 34 5.16 19.38 13.54
N PHE A 35 6.17 20.22 13.44
CA PHE A 35 6.31 21.26 12.43
C PHE A 35 7.60 21.07 11.66
N GLU A 36 7.53 21.28 10.35
CA GLU A 36 8.65 21.27 9.43
C GLU A 36 8.60 22.52 8.56
N GLU A 37 9.74 22.93 7.99
CA GLU A 37 9.75 23.99 6.98
C GLU A 37 9.00 23.54 5.73
N TYR A 38 8.08 24.33 5.23
CA TYR A 38 7.28 24.00 4.04
C TYR A 38 8.13 23.79 2.79
N SER A 39 9.31 24.43 2.71
CA SER A 39 10.28 24.24 1.61
C SER A 39 10.62 22.77 1.36
N LEU A 40 10.73 21.95 2.41
CA LEU A 40 10.98 20.53 2.29
C LEU A 40 9.95 19.83 1.39
N TYR A 41 8.66 20.14 1.59
CA TYR A 41 7.57 19.56 0.82
C TYR A 41 7.45 20.18 -0.57
N GLN A 42 7.75 21.47 -0.68
CA GLN A 42 7.75 22.19 -1.94
C GLN A 42 8.80 21.65 -2.92
N GLU A 43 9.99 21.31 -2.43
CA GLU A 43 11.09 20.74 -3.20
C GLU A 43 10.86 19.26 -3.56
N ASN A 44 9.95 18.59 -2.83
CA ASN A 44 9.66 17.16 -2.98
C ASN A 44 8.20 16.88 -3.37
N ARG A 45 7.62 17.70 -4.26
CA ARG A 45 6.21 17.57 -4.69
C ARG A 45 5.87 16.25 -5.37
N SER A 46 6.84 15.59 -5.99
CA SER A 46 6.67 14.25 -6.55
C SER A 46 6.44 13.17 -5.48
N PHE A 47 6.87 13.44 -4.25
CA PHE A 47 6.63 12.56 -3.10
C PHE A 47 5.29 12.87 -2.42
N LEU A 48 4.97 14.16 -2.24
CA LEU A 48 3.76 14.61 -1.59
C LEU A 48 3.24 15.87 -2.27
N SER A 49 2.03 15.82 -2.82
CA SER A 49 1.45 16.99 -3.49
C SER A 49 1.21 18.13 -2.48
N SER A 50 1.36 19.38 -2.94
CA SER A 50 1.16 20.56 -2.09
C SER A 50 -0.24 20.66 -1.49
N GLU A 51 -1.25 20.06 -2.15
CA GLU A 51 -2.64 19.99 -1.68
C GLU A 51 -2.81 19.10 -0.44
N GLN A 52 -1.82 18.24 -0.16
CA GLN A 52 -1.83 17.34 0.99
C GLN A 52 -1.11 17.94 2.21
N VAL A 53 -0.65 19.19 2.15
CA VAL A 53 0.13 19.84 3.19
C VAL A 53 -0.66 20.98 3.83
N ILE A 54 -0.79 20.95 5.16
CA ILE A 54 -1.40 22.02 5.94
C ILE A 54 -0.29 23.00 6.33
N THR A 55 -0.37 24.24 5.89
CA THR A 55 0.64 25.28 6.15
C THR A 55 0.14 26.37 7.07
N PHE A 56 1.07 27.01 7.78
CA PHE A 56 0.84 28.18 8.62
C PHE A 56 2.14 29.01 8.73
N THR A 57 2.02 30.25 9.17
CA THR A 57 3.17 31.14 9.39
C THR A 57 3.56 31.11 10.86
N ASP A 58 4.84 30.95 11.17
CA ASP A 58 5.37 31.05 12.53
C ASP A 58 5.49 32.52 13.01
N LEU A 59 5.98 32.69 14.23
CA LEU A 59 6.12 34.03 14.86
C LEU A 59 7.18 34.89 14.15
N ASP A 60 8.11 34.31 13.44
CA ASP A 60 9.18 34.97 12.69
C ASP A 60 8.83 35.19 11.21
N GLY A 61 7.61 34.84 10.80
CA GLY A 61 7.13 34.98 9.43
C GLY A 61 7.53 33.85 8.47
N ARG A 62 8.13 32.76 8.98
CA ARG A 62 8.50 31.59 8.15
C ARG A 62 7.27 30.73 7.88
N LEU A 63 7.19 30.19 6.66
CA LEU A 63 6.12 29.26 6.28
C LEU A 63 6.48 27.87 6.76
N LEU A 64 5.70 27.36 7.70
CA LEU A 64 5.81 26.03 8.26
C LEU A 64 4.67 25.14 7.78
N ALA A 65 4.86 23.83 7.90
CA ALA A 65 3.87 22.79 7.65
C ALA A 65 3.64 21.95 8.90
N LEU A 66 2.39 21.58 9.17
CA LEU A 66 2.11 20.45 10.03
C LEU A 66 2.58 19.18 9.31
N LYS A 67 3.33 18.32 10.00
CA LYS A 67 3.93 17.13 9.38
C LYS A 67 2.88 16.28 8.65
N PRO A 68 2.92 16.19 7.32
CA PRO A 68 2.00 15.38 6.53
C PRO A 68 2.50 13.96 6.33
N ASP A 69 3.79 13.71 6.62
CA ASP A 69 4.50 12.46 6.37
C ASP A 69 5.72 12.33 7.31
N VAL A 70 6.13 11.12 7.61
CA VAL A 70 7.31 10.84 8.45
C VAL A 70 8.50 10.38 7.62
N THR A 71 8.26 9.64 6.55
CA THR A 71 9.30 9.03 5.69
C THR A 71 10.22 10.08 5.08
N LEU A 72 9.66 11.19 4.58
CA LEU A 72 10.44 12.28 3.99
C LEU A 72 11.36 12.95 5.02
N SER A 73 10.88 13.15 6.25
CA SER A 73 11.68 13.72 7.33
C SER A 73 12.82 12.78 7.75
N ILE A 74 12.54 11.47 7.82
CA ILE A 74 13.57 10.46 8.08
C ILE A 74 14.61 10.47 6.95
N ALA A 75 14.17 10.45 5.68
CA ALA A 75 15.07 10.46 4.52
C ALA A 75 15.99 11.68 4.51
N LYS A 76 15.47 12.88 4.85
CA LYS A 76 16.25 14.12 4.96
C LYS A 76 17.32 14.05 6.05
N THR A 77 17.01 13.41 7.18
CA THR A 77 17.89 13.39 8.36
C THR A 77 18.80 12.17 8.42
N ALA A 78 18.46 11.11 7.68
CA ALA A 78 19.24 9.88 7.65
C ALA A 78 20.60 10.10 6.96
N GLN A 79 21.67 9.73 7.64
CA GLN A 79 23.04 9.79 7.13
C GLN A 79 23.72 8.44 7.37
N PRO A 80 23.34 7.39 6.62
CA PRO A 80 24.00 6.09 6.75
C PRO A 80 25.46 6.18 6.29
N ALA A 81 26.37 5.57 7.05
CA ALA A 81 27.74 5.37 6.62
C ALA A 81 27.80 4.39 5.43
N PRO A 82 28.86 4.41 4.61
CA PRO A 82 29.02 3.44 3.54
C PRO A 82 28.91 1.99 4.06
N GLY A 83 28.00 1.22 3.49
CA GLY A 83 27.71 -0.18 3.90
C GLY A 83 26.85 -0.32 5.15
N GLU A 84 26.41 0.78 5.76
CA GLU A 84 25.52 0.75 6.92
C GLU A 84 24.06 0.74 6.49
N THR A 85 23.22 0.03 7.25
CA THR A 85 21.76 0.12 7.18
C THR A 85 21.23 0.67 8.49
N LEU A 86 20.67 1.88 8.45
CA LEU A 86 19.92 2.47 9.54
C LEU A 86 18.55 1.81 9.63
N ARG A 87 18.13 1.48 10.86
CA ARG A 87 16.86 0.83 11.14
C ARG A 87 16.07 1.67 12.12
N TYR A 88 15.00 2.33 11.63
CA TYR A 88 14.16 3.17 12.45
C TYR A 88 12.74 2.63 12.52
N TYR A 89 12.09 2.83 13.66
CA TYR A 89 10.64 2.77 13.77
C TYR A 89 10.13 4.07 14.38
N TYR A 90 8.90 4.42 14.06
CA TYR A 90 8.24 5.60 14.60
C TYR A 90 6.80 5.29 15.02
N HIS A 91 6.28 6.09 15.95
CA HIS A 91 4.88 6.16 16.30
C HIS A 91 4.52 7.64 16.37
N GLU A 92 3.89 8.14 15.30
CA GLU A 92 3.68 9.56 15.07
C GLU A 92 2.29 9.83 14.50
N ASN A 93 1.77 11.01 14.78
CA ASN A 93 0.57 11.51 14.11
C ASN A 93 0.98 12.38 12.93
N VAL A 94 0.37 12.15 11.77
CA VAL A 94 0.51 13.00 10.59
C VAL A 94 -0.81 13.72 10.30
N TYR A 95 -0.73 14.88 9.65
CA TYR A 95 -1.86 15.78 9.45
C TYR A 95 -2.07 16.02 7.96
N ARG A 96 -3.26 15.67 7.46
CA ARG A 96 -3.57 15.83 6.03
C ARG A 96 -4.97 16.40 5.84
N PRO A 97 -5.20 17.24 4.82
CA PRO A 97 -6.54 17.57 4.40
C PRO A 97 -7.23 16.34 3.81
N SER A 98 -8.51 16.21 4.07
CA SER A 98 -9.35 15.16 3.52
C SER A 98 -10.25 15.74 2.43
N ALA A 99 -10.04 15.29 1.18
CA ALA A 99 -10.88 15.70 0.06
C ALA A 99 -12.35 15.25 0.23
N GLU A 100 -12.58 14.09 0.84
CA GLU A 100 -13.93 13.56 1.07
C GLU A 100 -14.77 14.36 2.06
N SER A 101 -14.15 14.82 3.17
CA SER A 101 -14.85 15.49 4.26
C SER A 101 -14.59 17.00 4.31
N HIS A 102 -13.71 17.54 3.45
CA HIS A 102 -13.25 18.94 3.48
C HIS A 102 -12.76 19.38 4.87
N THR A 103 -12.17 18.45 5.63
CA THR A 103 -11.65 18.69 6.98
C THR A 103 -10.18 18.30 7.07
N PHE A 104 -9.51 18.73 8.11
CA PHE A 104 -8.17 18.25 8.45
C PHE A 104 -8.28 16.97 9.27
N LYS A 105 -7.49 15.97 8.91
CA LYS A 105 -7.39 14.69 9.64
C LYS A 105 -6.05 14.59 10.33
N GLU A 106 -6.09 14.17 11.57
CA GLU A 106 -4.96 13.60 12.28
C GLU A 106 -4.98 12.09 12.06
N ILE A 107 -3.86 11.52 11.61
CA ILE A 107 -3.74 10.10 11.27
C ILE A 107 -2.61 9.52 12.11
N SER A 108 -2.94 8.60 12.99
CA SER A 108 -1.96 7.92 13.82
C SER A 108 -1.30 6.78 13.04
N GLN A 109 0.01 6.84 12.93
CA GLN A 109 0.81 5.88 12.19
C GLN A 109 1.93 5.31 13.05
N MET A 110 2.18 4.01 12.90
CA MET A 110 3.38 3.38 13.38
C MET A 110 4.09 2.71 12.22
N GLY A 111 5.34 3.05 11.97
CA GLY A 111 6.05 2.61 10.78
C GLY A 111 7.47 2.19 11.06
N LEU A 112 8.07 1.57 10.05
CA LEU A 112 9.44 1.07 10.06
C LEU A 112 10.12 1.50 8.76
N GLU A 113 11.38 1.96 8.88
CA GLU A 113 12.20 2.40 7.75
C GLU A 113 13.61 1.80 7.85
N LEU A 114 14.06 1.18 6.77
CA LEU A 114 15.41 0.68 6.57
C LEU A 114 16.08 1.52 5.48
N LEU A 115 17.19 2.17 5.80
CA LEU A 115 17.82 3.17 4.91
C LEU A 115 19.32 2.94 4.85
N GLY A 116 19.91 3.08 3.66
CA GLY A 116 21.36 2.97 3.43
C GLY A 116 21.72 1.79 2.53
N ALA A 117 22.46 0.82 3.02
CA ALA A 117 22.83 -0.40 2.29
C ALA A 117 21.64 -1.38 2.29
N VAL A 118 20.60 -1.06 1.51
CA VAL A 118 19.40 -1.90 1.39
C VAL A 118 19.55 -2.88 0.24
N GLY A 119 19.86 -4.12 0.60
CA GLY A 119 19.96 -5.27 -0.31
C GLY A 119 18.77 -6.22 -0.17
N GLU A 120 18.93 -7.44 -0.67
CA GLU A 120 17.90 -8.49 -0.62
C GLU A 120 17.52 -8.85 0.83
N ALA A 121 18.49 -8.94 1.74
CA ALA A 121 18.26 -9.28 3.14
C ALA A 121 17.38 -8.23 3.86
N GLU A 122 17.63 -6.94 3.62
CA GLU A 122 16.85 -5.85 4.19
C GLU A 122 15.43 -5.82 3.61
N VAL A 123 15.27 -6.10 2.32
CA VAL A 123 13.96 -6.23 1.68
C VAL A 123 13.17 -7.38 2.28
N GLN A 124 13.79 -8.56 2.42
CA GLN A 124 13.18 -9.72 3.08
C GLN A 124 12.80 -9.41 4.55
N GLN A 125 13.68 -8.74 5.28
CA GLN A 125 13.42 -8.32 6.66
C GLN A 125 12.20 -7.37 6.75
N ALA A 126 12.13 -6.35 5.90
CA ALA A 126 11.03 -5.39 5.91
C ALA A 126 9.68 -6.07 5.62
N VAL A 127 9.63 -6.95 4.62
CA VAL A 127 8.39 -7.67 4.26
C VAL A 127 7.99 -8.68 5.33
N CYS A 128 8.97 -9.38 5.94
CA CYS A 128 8.72 -10.26 7.07
C CYS A 128 8.13 -9.50 8.26
N LEU A 129 8.70 -8.35 8.61
CA LEU A 129 8.19 -7.49 9.69
C LEU A 129 6.80 -6.91 9.36
N ALA A 130 6.50 -6.63 8.10
CA ALA A 130 5.16 -6.23 7.69
C ALA A 130 4.14 -7.36 7.91
N ALA A 131 4.47 -8.59 7.52
CA ALA A 131 3.63 -9.76 7.76
C ALA A 131 3.46 -10.06 9.27
N GLN A 132 4.53 -9.99 10.05
CA GLN A 132 4.49 -10.15 11.51
C GLN A 132 3.69 -9.05 12.19
N SER A 133 3.73 -7.81 11.67
CA SER A 133 2.90 -6.71 12.17
C SER A 133 1.42 -7.01 11.98
N LEU A 134 1.02 -7.50 10.80
CA LEU A 134 -0.36 -7.91 10.55
C LEU A 134 -0.80 -9.07 11.45
N ALA A 135 0.06 -10.07 11.63
CA ALA A 135 -0.20 -11.21 12.52
C ALA A 135 -0.37 -10.78 13.98
N ALA A 136 0.40 -9.79 14.44
CA ALA A 136 0.26 -9.23 15.78
C ALA A 136 -1.03 -8.42 16.00
N LEU A 137 -1.64 -7.92 14.92
CA LEU A 137 -2.84 -7.07 14.95
C LEU A 137 -4.13 -7.82 14.71
N GLY A 138 -4.10 -9.01 14.13
CA GLY A 138 -5.28 -9.81 13.89
C GLY A 138 -4.99 -11.19 13.30
N ALA A 139 -5.91 -12.13 13.55
CA ALA A 139 -5.72 -13.54 13.18
C ALA A 139 -5.89 -13.79 11.66
N GLU A 140 -6.80 -13.05 11.01
CA GLU A 140 -7.07 -13.22 9.58
C GLU A 140 -6.58 -11.98 8.82
N TRP A 141 -5.45 -12.12 8.16
CA TRP A 141 -4.83 -11.04 7.41
C TRP A 141 -4.37 -11.49 6.02
N VAL A 142 -4.23 -10.52 5.13
CA VAL A 142 -3.73 -10.69 3.78
C VAL A 142 -2.61 -9.67 3.56
N LEU A 143 -1.49 -10.11 3.00
CA LEU A 143 -0.45 -9.23 2.47
C LEU A 143 -0.44 -9.35 0.95
N GLU A 144 -0.78 -8.28 0.26
CA GLU A 144 -0.68 -8.16 -1.18
C GLU A 144 0.66 -7.53 -1.54
N VAL A 145 1.36 -8.15 -2.48
CA VAL A 145 2.69 -7.74 -2.93
C VAL A 145 2.64 -7.42 -4.41
N SER A 146 3.37 -6.41 -4.84
CA SER A 146 3.55 -5.99 -6.22
C SER A 146 4.98 -5.54 -6.48
N HIS A 147 5.32 -5.24 -7.73
CA HIS A 147 6.63 -4.74 -8.09
C HIS A 147 6.55 -3.69 -9.21
N MET A 148 6.88 -2.43 -8.88
CA MET A 148 6.79 -1.32 -9.84
C MET A 148 7.70 -1.51 -11.05
N GLY A 149 8.89 -2.11 -10.85
CA GLY A 149 9.81 -2.44 -11.95
C GLY A 149 9.22 -3.41 -12.99
N TYR A 150 8.28 -4.27 -12.60
CA TYR A 150 7.56 -5.11 -13.56
C TYR A 150 6.62 -4.27 -14.43
N LEU A 151 5.84 -3.37 -13.82
CA LEU A 151 4.89 -2.49 -14.54
C LEU A 151 5.63 -1.50 -15.44
N PHE A 152 6.66 -0.84 -14.93
CA PHE A 152 7.47 0.09 -15.74
C PHE A 152 8.20 -0.64 -16.87
N GLY A 153 8.76 -1.82 -16.59
CA GLY A 153 9.35 -2.67 -17.62
C GLY A 153 8.34 -3.06 -18.70
N LEU A 154 7.12 -3.37 -18.34
CA LEU A 154 6.05 -3.62 -19.30
C LEU A 154 5.72 -2.37 -20.13
N PHE A 155 5.60 -1.19 -19.49
CA PHE A 155 5.37 0.06 -20.20
C PHE A 155 6.47 0.34 -21.22
N ASP A 156 7.73 0.13 -20.85
CA ASP A 156 8.86 0.28 -21.76
C ASP A 156 8.80 -0.70 -22.93
N ALA A 157 8.49 -1.97 -22.65
CA ALA A 157 8.36 -3.00 -23.67
C ALA A 157 7.22 -2.76 -24.66
N LEU A 158 6.14 -2.09 -24.22
CA LEU A 158 5.00 -1.75 -25.03
C LEU A 158 5.11 -0.36 -25.70
N GLY A 159 6.18 0.40 -25.41
CA GLY A 159 6.38 1.74 -25.94
C GLY A 159 5.39 2.77 -25.39
N VAL A 160 4.97 2.64 -24.12
CA VAL A 160 4.05 3.58 -23.48
C VAL A 160 4.71 4.95 -23.34
N PRO A 161 4.14 6.02 -23.91
CA PRO A 161 4.65 7.37 -23.77
C PRO A 161 4.67 7.79 -22.28
N GLU A 162 5.72 8.50 -21.84
CA GLU A 162 5.87 8.95 -20.46
C GLU A 162 4.65 9.73 -19.96
N ALA A 163 4.13 10.63 -20.79
CA ALA A 163 2.96 11.45 -20.47
C ALA A 163 1.68 10.63 -20.21
N ALA A 164 1.59 9.38 -20.70
CA ALA A 164 0.43 8.50 -20.52
C ALA A 164 0.55 7.57 -19.31
N ARG A 165 1.77 7.38 -18.77
CA ARG A 165 2.04 6.37 -17.72
C ARG A 165 1.19 6.57 -16.48
N ALA A 166 1.12 7.79 -15.96
CA ALA A 166 0.33 8.10 -14.77
C ALA A 166 -1.16 7.76 -14.95
N GLN A 167 -1.73 8.13 -16.10
CA GLN A 167 -3.13 7.82 -16.43
C GLN A 167 -3.37 6.31 -16.53
N LEU A 168 -2.46 5.57 -17.19
CA LEU A 168 -2.59 4.12 -17.34
C LEU A 168 -2.42 3.39 -16.00
N LEU A 169 -1.50 3.83 -15.12
CA LEU A 169 -1.37 3.31 -13.75
C LEU A 169 -2.66 3.50 -12.96
N GLU A 170 -3.29 4.66 -13.07
CA GLU A 170 -4.57 4.93 -12.40
C GLU A 170 -5.68 4.00 -12.90
N LYS A 171 -5.76 3.73 -14.21
CA LYS A 171 -6.73 2.79 -14.78
C LYS A 171 -6.44 1.34 -14.40
N LEU A 172 -5.18 0.94 -14.31
CA LEU A 172 -4.76 -0.37 -13.77
C LEU A 172 -5.24 -0.53 -12.32
N ARG A 173 -5.02 0.48 -11.50
CA ARG A 173 -5.41 0.51 -10.08
C ARG A 173 -6.92 0.38 -9.89
N GLN A 174 -7.70 1.01 -10.76
CA GLN A 174 -9.17 0.90 -10.79
C GLN A 174 -9.66 -0.46 -11.29
N LYS A 175 -8.78 -1.30 -11.84
CA LYS A 175 -9.09 -2.63 -12.42
C LYS A 175 -10.18 -2.57 -13.50
N ASN A 176 -10.28 -1.47 -14.23
CA ASN A 176 -11.26 -1.27 -15.29
C ASN A 176 -10.63 -1.56 -16.66
N ALA A 177 -10.79 -2.80 -17.14
CA ALA A 177 -10.20 -3.25 -18.39
C ALA A 177 -10.66 -2.42 -19.59
N HIS A 178 -11.92 -2.00 -19.64
CA HIS A 178 -12.47 -1.21 -20.75
C HIS A 178 -11.83 0.18 -20.82
N GLU A 179 -11.77 0.88 -19.70
CA GLU A 179 -11.16 2.21 -19.64
C GLU A 179 -9.65 2.16 -19.84
N LEU A 180 -8.98 1.11 -19.31
CA LEU A 180 -7.55 0.90 -19.49
C LEU A 180 -7.23 0.72 -20.98
N ARG A 181 -7.99 -0.13 -21.69
CA ARG A 181 -7.82 -0.36 -23.12
C ARG A 181 -8.06 0.91 -23.92
N ALA A 182 -9.14 1.63 -23.63
CA ALA A 182 -9.46 2.89 -24.30
C ALA A 182 -8.35 3.94 -24.10
N ALA A 183 -7.84 4.08 -22.87
CA ALA A 183 -6.73 4.98 -22.54
C ALA A 183 -5.43 4.58 -23.26
N ALA A 184 -5.11 3.28 -23.34
CA ALA A 184 -3.94 2.77 -24.05
C ALA A 184 -3.99 3.10 -25.55
N LEU A 185 -5.13 2.87 -26.21
CA LEU A 185 -5.33 3.21 -27.62
C LEU A 185 -5.27 4.73 -27.85
N SER A 186 -5.85 5.53 -26.95
CA SER A 186 -5.78 6.99 -27.01
C SER A 186 -4.36 7.52 -26.83
N ALA A 187 -3.51 6.80 -26.10
CA ALA A 187 -2.08 7.09 -25.95
C ALA A 187 -1.24 6.67 -27.17
N GLY A 188 -1.87 6.11 -28.20
CA GLY A 188 -1.20 5.68 -29.45
C GLY A 188 -0.65 4.26 -29.43
N LEU A 189 -0.99 3.43 -28.45
CA LEU A 189 -0.59 2.03 -28.43
C LEU A 189 -1.37 1.24 -29.51
N SER A 190 -0.73 0.19 -30.05
CA SER A 190 -1.43 -0.75 -30.94
C SER A 190 -2.45 -1.60 -30.15
N GLU A 191 -3.41 -2.19 -30.86
CA GLU A 191 -4.39 -3.12 -30.30
C GLU A 191 -3.71 -4.25 -29.48
N THR A 192 -2.65 -4.84 -30.04
CA THR A 192 -1.89 -5.91 -29.38
C THR A 192 -1.16 -5.43 -28.11
N ALA A 193 -0.68 -4.18 -28.09
CA ALA A 193 -0.05 -3.60 -26.93
C ALA A 193 -1.10 -3.28 -25.84
N ALA A 194 -2.25 -2.77 -26.23
CA ALA A 194 -3.37 -2.51 -25.32
C ALA A 194 -3.91 -3.82 -24.70
N ASP A 195 -4.04 -4.89 -25.48
CA ASP A 195 -4.45 -6.20 -24.99
C ASP A 195 -3.40 -6.79 -24.02
N ALA A 196 -2.10 -6.65 -24.33
CA ALA A 196 -1.03 -7.07 -23.45
C ALA A 196 -1.03 -6.30 -22.12
N LEU A 197 -1.32 -5.01 -22.15
CA LEU A 197 -1.47 -4.19 -20.95
C LEU A 197 -2.67 -4.63 -20.11
N CYS A 198 -3.81 -4.89 -20.74
CA CYS A 198 -5.00 -5.42 -20.06
C CYS A 198 -4.76 -6.80 -19.44
N GLY A 199 -3.88 -7.60 -20.03
CA GLY A 199 -3.48 -8.90 -19.47
C GLY A 199 -2.87 -8.84 -18.07
N VAL A 200 -2.34 -7.69 -17.65
CA VAL A 200 -1.85 -7.50 -16.27
C VAL A 200 -2.97 -7.64 -15.23
N LEU A 201 -4.21 -7.31 -15.59
CA LEU A 201 -5.37 -7.44 -14.70
C LEU A 201 -5.61 -8.88 -14.25
N GLU A 202 -5.13 -9.86 -15.01
CA GLU A 202 -5.17 -11.29 -14.69
C GLU A 202 -4.01 -11.74 -13.76
N LEU A 203 -3.04 -10.85 -13.52
CA LEU A 203 -1.89 -11.12 -12.66
C LEU A 203 -2.18 -10.72 -11.20
N SER A 204 -3.28 -11.24 -10.67
CA SER A 204 -3.71 -11.06 -9.28
C SER A 204 -4.21 -12.39 -8.72
N GLY A 205 -3.70 -12.81 -7.54
CA GLY A 205 -4.12 -14.07 -6.92
C GLY A 205 -3.10 -14.67 -5.96
N GLY A 206 -3.13 -15.99 -5.81
CA GLY A 206 -2.18 -16.71 -4.98
C GLY A 206 -0.74 -16.51 -5.47
N TYR A 207 0.17 -16.23 -4.53
CA TYR A 207 1.53 -15.76 -4.84
C TYR A 207 2.27 -16.60 -5.88
N ALA A 208 2.45 -17.89 -5.62
CA ALA A 208 3.23 -18.77 -6.50
C ALA A 208 2.62 -18.93 -7.90
N ALA A 209 1.30 -19.08 -7.98
CA ALA A 209 0.60 -19.26 -9.26
C ALA A 209 0.68 -17.98 -10.11
N THR A 210 0.50 -16.81 -9.49
CA THR A 210 0.58 -15.53 -10.17
C THR A 210 2.01 -15.19 -10.59
N LEU A 211 3.00 -15.52 -9.74
CA LEU A 211 4.42 -15.35 -10.06
C LEU A 211 4.83 -16.17 -11.30
N SER A 212 4.36 -17.42 -11.39
CA SER A 212 4.62 -18.27 -12.57
C SER A 212 4.03 -17.67 -13.85
N LYS A 213 2.81 -17.11 -13.78
CA LYS A 213 2.19 -16.41 -14.91
C LYS A 213 2.99 -15.15 -15.30
N ALA A 214 3.38 -14.35 -14.31
CA ALA A 214 4.18 -13.15 -14.54
C ALA A 214 5.52 -13.46 -15.20
N ALA A 215 6.20 -14.52 -14.77
CA ALA A 215 7.46 -14.96 -15.37
C ALA A 215 7.32 -15.31 -16.85
N ALA A 216 6.23 -16.00 -17.22
CA ALA A 216 5.95 -16.36 -18.62
C ALA A 216 5.64 -15.16 -19.53
N LEU A 217 5.26 -14.02 -18.95
CA LEU A 217 4.91 -12.80 -19.67
C LEU A 217 6.03 -11.76 -19.70
N CYS A 218 7.22 -12.06 -19.15
CA CYS A 218 8.37 -11.15 -19.20
C CYS A 218 8.78 -10.86 -20.63
N ARG A 219 9.01 -9.57 -20.94
CA ARG A 219 9.34 -9.06 -22.27
C ARG A 219 10.71 -8.40 -22.35
N ASN A 220 11.32 -8.08 -21.19
CA ASN A 220 12.61 -7.41 -21.12
C ASN A 220 13.34 -7.74 -19.80
N PRO A 221 14.64 -7.37 -19.69
CA PRO A 221 15.44 -7.63 -18.49
C PRO A 221 14.88 -7.00 -17.22
N ALA A 222 14.21 -5.84 -17.29
CA ALA A 222 13.64 -5.18 -16.11
C ALA A 222 12.49 -6.00 -15.50
N MET A 223 11.60 -6.54 -16.32
CA MET A 223 10.55 -7.44 -15.86
C MET A 223 11.13 -8.74 -15.27
N THR A 224 12.19 -9.28 -15.92
CA THR A 224 12.87 -10.50 -15.43
C THR A 224 13.53 -10.26 -14.07
N ALA A 225 14.16 -9.08 -13.86
CA ALA A 225 14.75 -8.71 -12.58
C ALA A 225 13.67 -8.58 -11.48
N ALA A 226 12.54 -7.95 -11.80
CA ALA A 226 11.41 -7.83 -10.86
C ALA A 226 10.85 -9.20 -10.45
N VAL A 227 10.72 -10.13 -11.40
CA VAL A 227 10.30 -11.51 -11.11
C VAL A 227 11.34 -12.25 -10.27
N ALA A 228 12.63 -12.01 -10.48
CA ALA A 228 13.69 -12.60 -9.66
C ALA A 228 13.62 -12.12 -8.21
N GLU A 229 13.44 -10.80 -7.97
CA GLU A 229 13.25 -10.24 -6.62
C GLU A 229 12.00 -10.84 -5.94
N LEU A 230 10.88 -10.94 -6.64
CA LEU A 230 9.67 -11.57 -6.11
C LEU A 230 9.89 -13.07 -5.81
N THR A 231 10.70 -13.78 -6.64
CA THR A 231 11.02 -15.18 -6.41
C THR A 231 11.86 -15.36 -5.14
N ALA A 232 12.83 -14.48 -4.91
CA ALA A 232 13.66 -14.49 -3.72
C ALA A 232 12.87 -14.25 -2.41
N LEU A 233 11.73 -13.56 -2.48
CA LEU A 233 10.84 -13.33 -1.33
C LEU A 233 9.95 -14.54 -0.99
N ALA A 234 9.70 -15.44 -1.94
CA ALA A 234 8.73 -16.52 -1.76
C ALA A 234 8.99 -17.42 -0.52
N PRO A 235 10.25 -17.83 -0.19
CA PRO A 235 10.53 -18.63 1.01
C PRO A 235 10.19 -17.89 2.31
N THR A 236 10.53 -16.61 2.40
CA THR A 236 10.25 -15.74 3.57
C THR A 236 8.76 -15.58 3.78
N LEU A 237 8.03 -15.31 2.71
CA LEU A 237 6.58 -15.14 2.73
C LEU A 237 5.84 -16.44 3.07
N GLY A 238 6.33 -17.58 2.62
CA GLY A 238 5.76 -18.90 2.93
C GLY A 238 5.78 -19.26 4.42
N GLN A 239 6.65 -18.65 5.21
CA GLN A 239 6.77 -18.86 6.64
C GLN A 239 5.88 -17.92 7.48
N ALA A 240 5.27 -16.92 6.87
CA ALA A 240 4.56 -15.85 7.59
C ALA A 240 3.19 -16.27 8.18
N GLY A 241 2.63 -17.42 7.80
CA GLY A 241 1.43 -18.01 8.40
C GLY A 241 0.10 -17.36 8.02
N GLY A 242 0.07 -16.34 7.15
CA GLY A 242 -1.13 -15.67 6.67
C GLY A 242 -1.38 -15.90 5.18
N SER A 243 -2.33 -15.16 4.62
CA SER A 243 -2.61 -15.19 3.19
C SER A 243 -1.71 -14.19 2.43
N ILE A 244 -0.82 -14.71 1.59
CA ILE A 244 0.04 -13.90 0.74
C ILE A 244 -0.47 -13.94 -0.69
N ARG A 245 -0.62 -12.78 -1.30
CA ARG A 245 -1.08 -12.62 -2.67
C ARG A 245 -0.07 -11.80 -3.47
N LEU A 246 0.08 -12.13 -4.73
CA LEU A 246 0.74 -11.28 -5.71
C LEU A 246 -0.33 -10.57 -6.54
N ASP A 247 -0.27 -9.24 -6.60
CA ASP A 247 -1.18 -8.43 -7.40
C ASP A 247 -0.38 -7.37 -8.16
N LEU A 248 -0.04 -7.65 -9.40
CA LEU A 248 0.74 -6.74 -10.23
C LEU A 248 -0.07 -5.53 -10.74
N THR A 249 -1.34 -5.42 -10.39
CA THR A 249 -2.13 -4.20 -10.61
C THR A 249 -2.01 -3.21 -9.45
N LEU A 250 -1.44 -3.64 -8.31
CA LEU A 250 -1.18 -2.79 -7.18
C LEU A 250 -0.05 -1.82 -7.55
N ALA A 251 -0.39 -0.71 -8.17
CA ALA A 251 0.50 0.42 -8.34
C ALA A 251 0.45 1.26 -7.06
N GLY A 252 1.60 1.60 -6.51
CA GLY A 252 1.67 2.47 -5.32
C GLY A 252 0.92 3.78 -5.56
N GLU A 253 0.20 4.27 -4.57
CA GLU A 253 -0.45 5.60 -4.62
C GLU A 253 0.57 6.73 -4.74
N MET A 254 1.84 6.42 -4.54
CA MET A 254 2.94 7.37 -4.51
C MET A 254 3.92 7.04 -5.64
N GLU A 255 4.16 8.01 -6.49
CA GLU A 255 5.06 7.92 -7.66
C GLU A 255 6.53 7.65 -7.29
N TYR A 256 6.86 7.63 -6.00
CA TYR A 256 8.23 7.43 -5.54
C TYR A 256 8.65 5.97 -5.34
N TYR A 257 7.71 5.02 -5.34
CA TYR A 257 8.07 3.61 -5.26
C TYR A 257 8.71 3.15 -6.58
N ASN A 258 9.92 2.60 -6.49
CA ASN A 258 10.70 2.18 -7.65
C ASN A 258 11.00 0.68 -7.70
N GLY A 259 10.54 -0.08 -6.72
CA GLY A 259 10.73 -1.52 -6.60
C GLY A 259 9.51 -2.23 -6.05
N LEU A 260 9.74 -3.04 -5.04
CA LEU A 260 8.69 -3.76 -4.32
C LEU A 260 7.68 -2.80 -3.70
N VAL A 261 6.40 -3.14 -3.77
CA VAL A 261 5.28 -2.44 -3.11
C VAL A 261 4.40 -3.49 -2.44
N PHE A 262 3.87 -3.18 -1.26
CA PHE A 262 2.97 -4.11 -0.57
C PHE A 262 1.92 -3.38 0.26
N GLN A 263 0.78 -4.03 0.43
CA GLN A 263 -0.33 -3.56 1.26
C GLN A 263 -0.85 -4.70 2.12
N GLY A 264 -1.16 -4.38 3.36
CA GLY A 264 -1.64 -5.35 4.35
C GLY A 264 -3.06 -5.05 4.78
N TYR A 265 -3.88 -6.08 4.86
CA TYR A 265 -5.29 -5.99 5.24
C TYR A 265 -5.59 -6.92 6.40
N LEU A 266 -6.46 -6.49 7.29
CA LEU A 266 -7.22 -7.41 8.15
C LEU A 266 -8.57 -7.69 7.49
N LYS A 267 -9.00 -8.95 7.51
CA LYS A 267 -10.27 -9.36 6.86
C LYS A 267 -11.49 -8.57 7.36
N ALA A 268 -11.45 -8.15 8.62
CA ALA A 268 -12.50 -7.37 9.25
C ALA A 268 -12.48 -5.87 8.85
N LEU A 269 -11.48 -5.39 8.10
CA LEU A 269 -11.36 -3.99 7.72
C LEU A 269 -11.52 -3.80 6.21
N PRO A 270 -12.29 -2.78 5.76
CA PRO A 270 -12.53 -2.54 4.34
C PRO A 270 -11.36 -1.83 3.63
N ARG A 271 -10.37 -1.34 4.38
CA ARG A 271 -9.22 -0.58 3.88
C ARG A 271 -7.91 -1.23 4.30
N PRO A 272 -6.81 -1.02 3.54
CA PRO A 272 -5.51 -1.50 3.95
C PRO A 272 -5.09 -0.86 5.28
N LEU A 273 -4.65 -1.71 6.21
CA LEU A 273 -4.13 -1.31 7.51
C LEU A 273 -2.64 -0.97 7.43
N LEU A 274 -1.92 -1.56 6.47
CA LEU A 274 -0.49 -1.39 6.28
C LEU A 274 -0.21 -1.09 4.81
N LYS A 275 0.69 -0.12 4.56
CA LYS A 275 1.20 0.17 3.22
C LYS A 275 2.71 0.40 3.30
N GLY A 276 3.43 -0.12 2.31
CA GLY A 276 4.88 0.03 2.24
C GLY A 276 5.47 -0.30 0.87
N GLY A 277 6.79 -0.12 0.76
CA GLY A 277 7.52 -0.43 -0.45
C GLY A 277 8.94 0.12 -0.46
N ARG A 278 9.65 -0.13 -1.54
CA ARG A 278 11.00 0.34 -1.81
C ARG A 278 10.98 1.71 -2.48
N TYR A 279 11.72 2.66 -1.93
CA TYR A 279 11.70 4.07 -2.35
C TYR A 279 13.10 4.69 -2.45
N ASP A 280 14.04 3.99 -3.06
CA ASP A 280 15.45 4.41 -3.20
C ASP A 280 15.57 5.80 -3.81
N LEU A 281 14.77 6.12 -4.83
CA LEU A 281 14.81 7.40 -5.54
C LEU A 281 14.56 8.61 -4.63
N LEU A 282 13.75 8.45 -3.59
CA LEU A 282 13.53 9.49 -2.59
C LEU A 282 14.79 9.70 -1.74
N LEU A 283 15.36 8.63 -1.20
CA LEU A 283 16.54 8.72 -0.34
C LEU A 283 17.76 9.23 -1.11
N GLN A 284 17.92 8.85 -2.37
CA GLN A 284 19.02 9.27 -3.23
C GLN A 284 19.08 10.79 -3.49
N LYS A 285 17.97 11.51 -3.29
CA LYS A 285 17.99 13.00 -3.31
C LYS A 285 18.81 13.59 -2.17
N PHE A 286 18.92 12.88 -1.05
CA PHE A 286 19.64 13.31 0.15
C PHE A 286 20.95 12.55 0.34
N THR A 287 20.96 11.25 0.01
CA THR A 287 22.12 10.36 0.18
C THR A 287 22.33 9.55 -1.11
N PRO A 288 23.19 10.01 -2.03
CA PRO A 288 23.43 9.34 -3.30
C PRO A 288 23.89 7.89 -3.12
N GLY A 289 23.30 6.98 -3.91
CA GLY A 289 23.62 5.55 -3.91
C GLY A 289 23.00 4.74 -2.77
N ALA A 290 22.29 5.37 -1.85
CA ALA A 290 21.58 4.67 -0.79
C ALA A 290 20.23 4.11 -1.26
N GLY A 291 19.82 2.97 -0.68
CA GLY A 291 18.49 2.36 -0.86
C GLY A 291 17.61 2.59 0.35
N ALA A 292 16.29 2.48 0.15
CA ALA A 292 15.31 2.63 1.22
C ALA A 292 14.08 1.73 1.01
N ILE A 293 13.65 1.08 2.09
CA ILE A 293 12.40 0.33 2.15
C ILE A 293 11.75 0.51 3.52
N GLY A 294 10.44 0.68 3.52
CA GLY A 294 9.71 0.83 4.77
C GLY A 294 8.22 0.64 4.60
N PHE A 295 7.49 0.76 5.70
CA PHE A 295 6.04 0.69 5.71
C PHE A 295 5.45 1.46 6.89
N ALA A 296 4.18 1.84 6.76
CA ALA A 296 3.37 2.43 7.81
C ALA A 296 2.14 1.56 8.11
N VAL A 297 1.83 1.38 9.39
CA VAL A 297 0.59 0.82 9.92
C VAL A 297 -0.30 1.98 10.34
N TYR A 298 -1.52 2.04 9.84
CA TYR A 298 -2.52 3.08 10.12
C TYR A 298 -3.37 2.67 11.32
N LEU A 299 -2.96 3.12 12.51
CA LEU A 299 -3.57 2.66 13.77
C LEU A 299 -5.05 3.10 13.91
N ASP A 300 -5.46 4.20 13.28
CA ASP A 300 -6.85 4.67 13.32
C ASP A 300 -7.82 3.71 12.63
N GLU A 301 -7.36 2.89 11.69
CA GLU A 301 -8.22 1.88 11.09
C GLU A 301 -8.63 0.80 12.09
N LEU A 302 -7.85 0.57 13.17
CA LEU A 302 -8.20 -0.38 14.22
C LEU A 302 -9.40 0.08 15.07
N ASP A 303 -9.66 1.38 15.15
CA ASP A 303 -10.82 1.92 15.88
C ASP A 303 -12.13 1.45 15.23
N ARG A 304 -12.11 1.13 13.94
CA ARG A 304 -13.25 0.59 13.20
C ARG A 304 -13.61 -0.83 13.63
N LEU A 305 -12.66 -1.62 14.15
CA LEU A 305 -12.95 -2.96 14.67
C LEU A 305 -13.92 -2.93 15.85
N ASN A 306 -13.88 -1.88 16.67
CA ASN A 306 -14.79 -1.69 17.80
C ASN A 306 -16.14 -1.10 17.39
N ALA A 307 -16.18 -0.35 16.28
CA ALA A 307 -17.40 0.27 15.78
C ALA A 307 -18.28 -0.71 14.97
N MET A 308 -17.72 -1.84 14.54
CA MET A 308 -18.50 -2.89 13.88
C MET A 308 -19.26 -3.69 14.96
N PRO A 309 -20.60 -3.83 14.87
CA PRO A 309 -21.31 -4.74 15.72
C PRO A 309 -20.69 -6.15 15.55
N PRO A 310 -20.60 -6.96 16.62
CA PRO A 310 -20.07 -8.32 16.51
C PRO A 310 -20.82 -9.03 15.37
N VAL A 311 -20.06 -9.56 14.41
CA VAL A 311 -20.63 -10.39 13.35
C VAL A 311 -21.21 -11.59 14.06
N GLN A 312 -22.53 -11.58 14.27
CA GLN A 312 -23.26 -12.75 14.71
C GLN A 312 -23.14 -13.75 13.55
N HIS A 313 -22.20 -14.70 13.68
CA HIS A 313 -22.24 -15.92 12.89
C HIS A 313 -23.51 -16.67 13.31
N GLN A 314 -24.64 -16.26 12.76
CA GLN A 314 -25.75 -17.16 12.67
C GLN A 314 -25.35 -18.21 11.64
N ASP A 315 -25.07 -19.38 12.15
CA ASP A 315 -24.86 -20.61 11.39
C ASP A 315 -26.16 -20.98 10.68
N THR A 316 -26.55 -20.21 9.71
CA THR A 316 -27.65 -20.51 8.79
C THR A 316 -26.97 -20.70 7.44
N GLY A 317 -26.92 -21.94 6.97
CA GLY A 317 -26.35 -22.37 5.68
C GLY A 317 -26.93 -21.66 4.43
N LYS A 318 -27.33 -20.41 4.56
CA LYS A 318 -27.79 -19.54 3.49
C LYS A 318 -27.01 -18.24 3.56
N VAL A 319 -26.11 -18.07 2.62
CA VAL A 319 -25.45 -16.76 2.38
C VAL A 319 -26.52 -15.84 1.78
N MET A 320 -26.99 -14.85 2.57
CA MET A 320 -27.84 -13.78 2.04
C MET A 320 -26.95 -12.64 1.52
N LEU A 321 -26.96 -12.46 0.21
CA LEU A 321 -26.30 -11.35 -0.46
C LEU A 321 -27.32 -10.21 -0.65
N ASN A 322 -27.14 -9.09 0.05
CA ASN A 322 -27.94 -7.90 -0.16
C ASN A 322 -27.33 -7.06 -1.29
N VAL A 323 -27.97 -7.05 -2.45
CA VAL A 323 -27.55 -6.28 -3.61
C VAL A 323 -28.50 -5.10 -3.81
N ALA A 324 -27.98 -3.88 -3.69
CA ALA A 324 -28.74 -2.68 -4.05
C ALA A 324 -28.76 -2.53 -5.58
N LEU A 325 -29.94 -2.65 -6.18
CA LEU A 325 -30.11 -2.46 -7.61
C LEU A 325 -30.63 -1.04 -7.91
N PRO A 326 -30.13 -0.39 -8.97
CA PRO A 326 -30.66 0.88 -9.41
C PRO A 326 -32.12 0.71 -9.88
N LYS A 327 -32.96 1.72 -9.65
CA LYS A 327 -34.35 1.73 -10.16
C LYS A 327 -34.37 1.85 -11.68
N GLY A 328 -35.25 1.11 -12.35
CA GLY A 328 -35.50 1.19 -13.80
C GLY A 328 -34.90 0.02 -14.59
N ARG A 329 -34.92 0.13 -15.92
CA ARG A 329 -34.56 -0.94 -16.88
C ARG A 329 -33.22 -1.64 -16.63
N LEU A 330 -32.25 -0.95 -16.05
CA LEU A 330 -30.95 -1.52 -15.72
C LEU A 330 -31.06 -2.46 -14.51
N GLY A 331 -31.83 -2.06 -13.48
CA GLY A 331 -32.11 -2.89 -12.31
C GLY A 331 -32.83 -4.19 -12.68
N ASP A 332 -33.84 -4.11 -13.56
CA ASP A 332 -34.58 -5.28 -14.04
C ASP A 332 -33.68 -6.28 -14.79
N LYS A 333 -32.74 -5.77 -15.62
CA LYS A 333 -31.79 -6.62 -16.33
C LYS A 333 -30.83 -7.32 -15.37
N VAL A 334 -30.29 -6.62 -14.37
CA VAL A 334 -29.38 -7.18 -13.36
C VAL A 334 -30.14 -8.18 -12.50
N TYR A 335 -31.37 -7.88 -12.08
CA TYR A 335 -32.22 -8.80 -11.33
C TYR A 335 -32.44 -10.11 -12.08
N ASN A 336 -32.82 -10.03 -13.37
CA ASN A 336 -33.06 -11.22 -14.19
C ASN A 336 -31.77 -12.05 -14.39
N LEU A 337 -30.60 -11.41 -14.50
CA LEU A 337 -29.32 -12.08 -14.62
C LEU A 337 -28.95 -12.82 -13.32
N LEU A 338 -29.21 -12.23 -12.17
CA LEU A 338 -29.01 -12.85 -10.86
C LEU A 338 -30.03 -13.97 -10.60
N ALA A 339 -31.28 -13.79 -11.01
CA ALA A 339 -32.36 -14.80 -10.83
C ALA A 339 -32.08 -16.09 -11.62
N VAL A 340 -31.37 -16.02 -12.75
CA VAL A 340 -30.95 -17.21 -13.52
C VAL A 340 -29.82 -17.98 -12.80
N SER A 341 -29.02 -17.28 -11.99
CA SER A 341 -27.84 -17.86 -11.32
C SER A 341 -28.13 -18.32 -9.88
N TYR A 342 -29.22 -17.87 -9.26
CA TYR A 342 -29.56 -18.13 -7.84
C TYR A 342 -31.02 -18.49 -7.66
N THR A 343 -31.30 -19.55 -6.90
CA THR A 343 -32.65 -20.13 -6.79
C THR A 343 -33.64 -19.37 -5.90
N HIS A 344 -33.24 -18.36 -5.15
CA HIS A 344 -34.11 -17.54 -4.29
C HIS A 344 -33.68 -16.08 -4.26
N LEU A 345 -34.42 -15.22 -4.94
CA LEU A 345 -34.32 -13.77 -4.85
C LEU A 345 -35.66 -13.20 -4.36
N THR A 346 -35.62 -12.37 -3.31
CA THR A 346 -36.81 -11.63 -2.87
C THR A 346 -36.56 -10.14 -3.06
N LEU A 347 -37.50 -9.46 -3.71
CA LEU A 347 -37.48 -7.98 -3.77
C LEU A 347 -38.21 -7.44 -2.54
N PRO A 348 -37.69 -6.42 -1.85
CA PRO A 348 -38.50 -5.69 -0.88
C PRO A 348 -39.58 -4.90 -1.63
N THR A 349 -40.82 -5.00 -1.16
CA THR A 349 -41.97 -4.25 -1.63
C THR A 349 -41.86 -2.76 -1.34
#